data_7567a6f3964cbcdba96ecb721171b94d
#
_entry.id   7567a6f3964cbcdba96ecb721171b94d
#
_cell.length_a   1.000
_cell.length_b   1.000
_cell.length_c   1.000
_cell.angle_alpha   90.00
_cell.angle_beta   90.00
_cell.angle_gamma   90.00
#
_symmetry.space_group_name_H-M   'P 1'
#
loop_
_entity.id
_entity.type
_entity.pdbx_description
1 polymer ?
#
loop_
_entity_poly.entity_id
_entity_poly.type
_entity_poly.pdbx_seq_one_letter_code
_entity_poly.pdbx_strand_id
1 'polypeptide(L)'
;MALLDIQNLSMAFGGLKALDRLHLAVEAGEIISVIGPNGAGKTTLFNVISGLYRPTEGRLVFKGEDLGRLPAYAITARGIARTFQNIRVFPNLTVLENVMVGMHCRLRTGVPGAFFHPPSQRREEAALRVKARELLSLFGDRLLPAAEENAVNLSYANRRRLEIARALASDPQLLLLDEPTAGMNPRETAESIAQIRQIRDRGLTVLIIEHKLSVVMTISDRVTVLDYGVKIAEGLPGDVANDPKVIEAYLGRKAQLS
;
A
#
# COMPACT_ATOMS: atom_id res chain seq x y z
N MET A 1 8.60 -18.16 -7.64
CA MET A 1 9.11 -17.92 -6.24
C MET A 1 8.42 -16.66 -5.76
N ALA A 2 7.69 -16.76 -4.67
CA ALA A 2 6.90 -15.63 -4.17
C ALA A 2 7.79 -14.39 -3.95
N LEU A 3 7.28 -13.21 -4.30
CA LEU A 3 7.93 -11.92 -4.03
C LEU A 3 7.93 -11.62 -2.53
N LEU A 4 6.77 -11.86 -1.87
CA LEU A 4 6.60 -11.79 -0.42
C LEU A 4 6.06 -13.13 0.07
N ASP A 5 6.69 -13.71 1.08
CA ASP A 5 6.28 -14.96 1.70
C ASP A 5 6.17 -14.80 3.22
N ILE A 6 4.97 -14.96 3.73
CA ILE A 6 4.61 -14.86 5.14
C ILE A 6 4.40 -16.28 5.67
N GLN A 7 5.22 -16.67 6.64
CA GLN A 7 5.29 -18.04 7.13
C GLN A 7 4.98 -18.10 8.64
N ASN A 8 3.86 -18.74 9.02
CA ASN A 8 3.44 -18.91 10.42
C ASN A 8 3.48 -17.60 11.24
N LEU A 9 3.11 -16.46 10.60
CA LEU A 9 3.24 -15.16 11.21
C LEU A 9 2.19 -14.95 12.30
N SER A 10 2.65 -14.68 13.52
CA SER A 10 1.77 -14.31 14.64
C SER A 10 2.13 -12.93 15.17
N MET A 11 1.11 -12.18 15.59
CA MET A 11 1.26 -10.89 16.25
C MET A 11 0.31 -10.79 17.43
N ALA A 12 0.87 -10.62 18.62
CA ALA A 12 0.11 -10.51 19.86
C ALA A 12 0.34 -9.15 20.53
N PHE A 13 -0.71 -8.60 21.11
CA PHE A 13 -0.70 -7.41 21.97
C PHE A 13 -1.19 -7.81 23.36
N GLY A 14 -0.27 -7.96 24.31
CA GLY A 14 -0.61 -8.56 25.59
C GLY A 14 -1.17 -9.97 25.40
N GLY A 15 -2.39 -10.23 25.89
CA GLY A 15 -3.08 -11.51 25.73
C GLY A 15 -3.88 -11.69 24.43
N LEU A 16 -4.02 -10.63 23.60
CA LEU A 16 -4.79 -10.67 22.37
C LEU A 16 -3.90 -11.01 21.17
N LYS A 17 -4.19 -12.12 20.49
CA LYS A 17 -3.59 -12.44 19.19
C LYS A 17 -4.35 -11.71 18.08
N ALA A 18 -3.69 -10.73 17.46
CA ALA A 18 -4.22 -9.99 16.32
C ALA A 18 -3.95 -10.69 14.98
N LEU A 19 -2.90 -11.51 14.91
CA LEU A 19 -2.61 -12.47 13.84
C LEU A 19 -2.18 -13.79 14.49
N ASP A 20 -2.68 -14.92 13.99
CA ASP A 20 -2.34 -16.25 14.50
C ASP A 20 -1.93 -17.17 13.36
N ARG A 21 -0.64 -17.51 13.30
CA ARG A 21 0.01 -18.43 12.35
C ARG A 21 -0.39 -18.19 10.89
N LEU A 22 -0.45 -16.92 10.49
CA LEU A 22 -0.83 -16.54 9.14
C LEU A 22 0.19 -17.02 8.11
N HIS A 23 -0.30 -17.60 7.02
CA HIS A 23 0.45 -17.91 5.81
C HIS A 23 -0.11 -17.13 4.64
N LEU A 24 0.74 -16.38 3.93
CA LEU A 24 0.36 -15.65 2.73
C LEU A 24 1.58 -15.55 1.80
N ALA A 25 1.44 -16.03 0.59
CA ALA A 25 2.43 -15.83 -0.48
C ALA A 25 1.88 -14.81 -1.48
N VAL A 26 2.70 -13.85 -1.90
CA VAL A 26 2.38 -12.85 -2.92
C VAL A 26 3.35 -13.03 -4.07
N GLU A 27 2.82 -13.31 -5.26
CA GLU A 27 3.62 -13.48 -6.47
C GLU A 27 3.93 -12.11 -7.11
N ALA A 28 5.02 -12.06 -7.90
CA ALA A 28 5.37 -10.83 -8.59
C ALA A 28 4.35 -10.47 -9.68
N GLY A 29 3.95 -9.20 -9.74
CA GLY A 29 3.05 -8.68 -10.78
C GLY A 29 1.56 -8.96 -10.55
N GLU A 30 1.15 -9.52 -9.41
CA GLU A 30 -0.27 -9.71 -9.08
C GLU A 30 -0.85 -8.54 -8.27
N ILE A 31 -2.17 -8.40 -8.36
CA ILE A 31 -2.98 -7.62 -7.41
C ILE A 31 -3.69 -8.59 -6.49
N ILE A 32 -3.30 -8.62 -5.21
CA ILE A 32 -3.97 -9.42 -4.19
C ILE A 32 -4.71 -8.51 -3.21
N SER A 33 -5.96 -8.82 -2.92
CA SER A 33 -6.73 -8.12 -1.89
C SER A 33 -6.82 -8.93 -0.61
N VAL A 34 -6.61 -8.26 0.52
CA VAL A 34 -6.88 -8.79 1.85
C VAL A 34 -8.16 -8.17 2.37
N ILE A 35 -9.18 -9.01 2.56
CA ILE A 35 -10.48 -8.61 3.05
C ILE A 35 -10.83 -9.29 4.38
N GLY A 36 -11.91 -8.91 4.99
CA GLY A 36 -12.40 -9.49 6.23
C GLY A 36 -13.13 -8.47 7.08
N PRO A 37 -13.86 -8.89 8.12
CA PRO A 37 -14.58 -7.99 9.02
C PRO A 37 -13.65 -7.00 9.75
N ASN A 38 -14.25 -6.01 10.42
CA ASN A 38 -13.49 -5.11 11.30
C ASN A 38 -12.87 -5.91 12.45
N GLY A 39 -11.59 -5.64 12.76
CA GLY A 39 -10.84 -6.39 13.76
C GLY A 39 -10.28 -7.74 13.27
N ALA A 40 -10.41 -8.09 11.98
CA ALA A 40 -9.87 -9.35 11.43
C ALA A 40 -8.34 -9.42 11.36
N GLY A 41 -7.62 -8.32 11.65
CA GLY A 41 -6.15 -8.30 11.64
C GLY A 41 -5.51 -7.67 10.40
N LYS A 42 -6.30 -7.18 9.42
CA LYS A 42 -5.80 -6.62 8.16
C LYS A 42 -4.78 -5.48 8.35
N THR A 43 -5.12 -4.48 9.14
CA THR A 43 -4.21 -3.35 9.44
C THR A 43 -2.98 -3.80 10.21
N THR A 44 -3.12 -4.79 11.10
CA THR A 44 -1.99 -5.40 11.81
C THR A 44 -1.04 -6.09 10.83
N LEU A 45 -1.56 -6.81 9.85
CA LEU A 45 -0.77 -7.43 8.78
C LEU A 45 0.04 -6.38 8.03
N PHE A 46 -0.59 -5.28 7.58
CA PHE A 46 0.10 -4.19 6.91
C PHE A 46 1.16 -3.53 7.80
N ASN A 47 0.88 -3.36 9.09
CA ASN A 47 1.84 -2.79 10.04
C ASN A 47 3.06 -3.71 10.21
N VAL A 48 2.88 -5.02 10.19
CA VAL A 48 4.00 -5.97 10.24
C VAL A 48 4.79 -5.95 8.93
N ILE A 49 4.13 -6.02 7.76
CA ILE A 49 4.82 -6.00 6.47
C ILE A 49 5.62 -4.70 6.28
N SER A 50 5.10 -3.57 6.75
CA SER A 50 5.78 -2.26 6.65
C SER A 50 6.78 -1.97 7.78
N GLY A 51 7.00 -2.90 8.72
CA GLY A 51 7.98 -2.76 9.81
C GLY A 51 7.58 -1.79 10.91
N LEU A 52 6.29 -1.41 10.99
CA LEU A 52 5.75 -0.64 12.12
C LEU A 52 5.57 -1.51 13.35
N TYR A 53 5.29 -2.81 13.16
CA TYR A 53 5.26 -3.82 14.21
C TYR A 53 6.23 -4.94 13.87
N ARG A 54 6.87 -5.48 14.90
CA ARG A 54 7.67 -6.71 14.79
C ARG A 54 6.77 -7.90 15.08
N PRO A 55 6.77 -8.95 14.24
CA PRO A 55 6.00 -10.14 14.51
C PRO A 55 6.46 -10.78 15.83
N THR A 56 5.52 -11.37 16.56
CA THR A 56 5.83 -12.12 17.79
C THR A 56 6.47 -13.46 17.44
N GLU A 57 5.97 -14.11 16.37
CA GLU A 57 6.44 -15.40 15.87
C GLU A 57 6.35 -15.45 14.34
N GLY A 58 7.04 -16.40 13.74
CA GLY A 58 7.02 -16.63 12.30
C GLY A 58 8.04 -15.81 11.54
N ARG A 59 7.90 -15.78 10.22
CA ARG A 59 8.84 -15.14 9.30
C ARG A 59 8.11 -14.28 8.26
N LEU A 60 8.76 -13.18 7.90
CA LEU A 60 8.36 -12.30 6.80
C LEU A 60 9.52 -12.24 5.81
N VAL A 61 9.40 -12.94 4.70
CA VAL A 61 10.46 -13.06 3.70
C VAL A 61 10.09 -12.29 2.45
N PHE A 62 10.93 -11.36 2.02
CA PHE A 62 10.78 -10.59 0.79
C PHE A 62 12.01 -10.81 -0.09
N LYS A 63 11.82 -11.33 -1.30
CA LYS A 63 12.90 -11.65 -2.23
C LYS A 63 13.99 -12.55 -1.61
N GLY A 64 13.59 -13.48 -0.75
CA GLY A 64 14.51 -14.39 -0.05
C GLY A 64 15.18 -13.81 1.21
N GLU A 65 14.96 -12.51 1.53
CA GLU A 65 15.50 -11.86 2.73
C GLU A 65 14.43 -11.79 3.83
N ASP A 66 14.79 -12.16 5.07
CA ASP A 66 13.88 -12.03 6.23
C ASP A 66 13.83 -10.58 6.71
N LEU A 67 12.64 -9.98 6.64
CA LEU A 67 12.39 -8.59 7.03
C LEU A 67 11.87 -8.43 8.46
N GLY A 68 11.57 -9.51 9.17
CA GLY A 68 10.80 -9.49 10.43
C GLY A 68 11.41 -8.64 11.56
N ARG A 69 12.69 -8.30 11.47
CA ARG A 69 13.40 -7.45 12.46
C ARG A 69 13.82 -6.09 11.93
N LEU A 70 13.55 -5.78 10.66
CA LEU A 70 13.99 -4.54 10.05
C LEU A 70 13.07 -3.37 10.43
N PRO A 71 13.61 -2.17 10.61
CA PRO A 71 12.80 -0.96 10.78
C PRO A 71 12.16 -0.53 9.46
N ALA A 72 11.07 0.25 9.53
CA ALA A 72 10.27 0.66 8.38
C ALA A 72 11.10 1.31 7.24
N TYR A 73 12.06 2.19 7.56
CA TYR A 73 12.91 2.81 6.54
C TYR A 73 13.75 1.80 5.76
N ALA A 74 14.23 0.74 6.44
CA ALA A 74 15.02 -0.30 5.81
C ALA A 74 14.16 -1.22 4.92
N ILE A 75 12.90 -1.44 5.28
CA ILE A 75 11.91 -2.16 4.48
C ILE A 75 11.56 -1.34 3.22
N THR A 76 11.34 -0.02 3.36
CA THR A 76 11.11 0.87 2.21
C THR A 76 12.30 0.86 1.25
N ALA A 77 13.54 0.91 1.76
CA ALA A 77 14.74 0.84 0.94
C ALA A 77 14.88 -0.49 0.16
N ARG A 78 14.26 -1.56 0.62
CA ARG A 78 14.21 -2.87 -0.06
C ARG A 78 13.13 -2.98 -1.12
N GLY A 79 12.26 -1.98 -1.22
CA GLY A 79 11.26 -1.90 -2.27
C GLY A 79 9.84 -2.26 -1.83
N ILE A 80 9.50 -2.08 -0.56
CA ILE A 80 8.12 -2.14 -0.07
C ILE A 80 7.66 -0.73 0.29
N ALA A 81 6.66 -0.19 -0.41
CA ALA A 81 6.05 1.10 -0.09
C ALA A 81 4.61 0.91 0.41
N ARG A 82 4.12 1.85 1.20
CA ARG A 82 2.77 1.80 1.77
C ARG A 82 2.09 3.16 1.74
N THR A 83 0.79 3.18 1.43
CA THR A 83 -0.14 4.25 1.77
C THR A 83 -0.80 3.97 3.12
N PHE A 84 -1.43 4.97 3.72
CA PHE A 84 -2.09 4.83 5.01
C PHE A 84 -3.59 5.10 4.87
N GLN A 85 -4.40 4.53 5.76
CA GLN A 85 -5.84 4.76 5.79
C GLN A 85 -6.17 6.27 5.92
N ASN A 86 -5.49 6.96 6.83
CA ASN A 86 -5.55 8.42 6.90
C ASN A 86 -4.51 9.02 5.96
N ILE A 87 -4.93 9.89 5.05
CA ILE A 87 -4.06 10.54 4.07
C ILE A 87 -2.93 11.31 4.79
N ARG A 88 -1.70 10.97 4.45
CA ARG A 88 -0.49 11.57 5.02
C ARG A 88 0.30 12.35 3.97
N VAL A 89 -0.30 13.38 3.39
CA VAL A 89 0.41 14.33 2.52
C VAL A 89 0.91 15.53 3.33
N PHE A 90 1.92 16.21 2.82
CA PHE A 90 2.41 17.47 3.39
C PHE A 90 1.57 18.62 2.82
N PRO A 91 0.63 19.20 3.58
CA PRO A 91 -0.37 20.11 3.05
C PRO A 91 0.21 21.41 2.48
N ASN A 92 1.31 21.89 3.08
CA ASN A 92 1.97 23.15 2.71
C ASN A 92 3.06 22.99 1.64
N LEU A 93 3.37 21.76 1.22
CA LEU A 93 4.23 21.49 0.08
C LEU A 93 3.39 21.39 -1.19
N THR A 94 3.99 21.72 -2.33
CA THR A 94 3.37 21.49 -3.63
C THR A 94 3.15 20.01 -3.91
N VAL A 95 2.28 19.70 -4.86
CA VAL A 95 2.05 18.32 -5.33
C VAL A 95 3.36 17.68 -5.81
N LEU A 96 4.17 18.43 -6.55
CA LEU A 96 5.48 17.99 -7.04
C LEU A 96 6.44 17.70 -5.88
N GLU A 97 6.56 18.63 -4.91
CA GLU A 97 7.42 18.46 -3.75
C GLU A 97 7.01 17.27 -2.89
N ASN A 98 5.72 17.01 -2.71
CA ASN A 98 5.23 15.82 -2.02
C ASN A 98 5.76 14.53 -2.66
N VAL A 99 5.77 14.44 -3.99
CA VAL A 99 6.32 13.28 -4.71
C VAL A 99 7.84 13.21 -4.54
N MET A 100 8.54 14.35 -4.64
CA MET A 100 10.01 14.41 -4.46
C MET A 100 10.44 13.94 -3.06
N VAL A 101 9.67 14.25 -2.00
CA VAL A 101 9.92 13.72 -0.64
C VAL A 101 9.92 12.19 -0.62
N GLY A 102 9.04 11.54 -1.42
CA GLY A 102 9.02 10.08 -1.54
C GLY A 102 10.30 9.47 -2.14
N MET A 103 11.10 10.26 -2.85
CA MET A 103 12.38 9.82 -3.44
C MET A 103 13.55 9.89 -2.46
N HIS A 104 13.37 10.48 -1.27
CA HIS A 104 14.46 10.73 -0.32
C HIS A 104 15.26 9.47 0.05
N CYS A 105 14.62 8.31 0.15
CA CYS A 105 15.30 7.05 0.44
C CYS A 105 16.28 6.60 -0.67
N ARG A 106 16.27 7.23 -1.85
CA ARG A 106 17.12 6.95 -3.01
C ARG A 106 18.19 8.00 -3.25
N LEU A 107 18.18 9.10 -2.48
CA LEU A 107 19.19 10.16 -2.61
C LEU A 107 20.56 9.70 -2.10
N ARG A 108 21.60 10.08 -2.83
CA ARG A 108 22.99 9.84 -2.46
C ARG A 108 23.60 11.02 -1.71
N THR A 109 22.99 12.20 -1.83
CA THR A 109 23.51 13.44 -1.24
C THR A 109 23.18 13.48 0.25
N GLY A 110 24.21 13.47 1.09
CA GLY A 110 24.07 13.58 2.54
C GLY A 110 23.86 15.03 3.01
N VAL A 111 23.62 15.19 4.34
CA VAL A 111 23.39 16.48 5.01
C VAL A 111 24.41 17.57 4.66
N PRO A 112 25.75 17.31 4.46
CA PRO A 112 26.70 18.35 4.09
C PRO A 112 26.40 18.98 2.71
N GLY A 113 25.86 18.20 1.75
CA GLY A 113 25.48 18.71 0.43
C GLY A 113 24.37 19.75 0.49
N ALA A 114 23.44 19.61 1.43
CA ALA A 114 22.30 20.52 1.58
C ALA A 114 22.71 21.95 1.95
N PHE A 115 23.85 22.14 2.59
CA PHE A 115 24.35 23.48 2.98
C PHE A 115 25.11 24.20 1.86
N PHE A 116 25.83 23.48 1.02
CA PHE A 116 26.74 24.09 0.02
C PHE A 116 26.16 24.19 -1.40
N HIS A 117 24.98 23.59 -1.67
CA HIS A 117 24.32 23.60 -2.97
C HIS A 117 25.27 23.43 -4.19
N PRO A 118 26.12 22.39 -4.23
CA PRO A 118 27.05 22.20 -5.31
C PRO A 118 26.31 21.97 -6.65
N PRO A 119 26.95 22.23 -7.79
CA PRO A 119 26.33 22.02 -9.11
C PRO A 119 25.80 20.59 -9.35
N SER A 120 26.39 19.59 -8.70
CA SER A 120 25.91 18.20 -8.70
C SER A 120 24.53 18.05 -8.07
N GLN A 121 24.27 18.76 -6.97
CA GLN A 121 22.97 18.74 -6.28
C GLN A 121 21.87 19.39 -7.12
N ARG A 122 22.15 20.51 -7.79
CA ARG A 122 21.19 21.13 -8.71
C ARG A 122 20.80 20.20 -9.87
N ARG A 123 21.75 19.42 -10.38
CA ARG A 123 21.48 18.41 -11.41
C ARG A 123 20.64 17.25 -10.84
N GLU A 124 20.95 16.78 -9.63
CA GLU A 124 20.18 15.74 -8.95
C GLU A 124 18.74 16.20 -8.70
N GLU A 125 18.55 17.42 -8.18
CA GLU A 125 17.23 18.00 -7.97
C GLU A 125 16.44 18.16 -9.28
N ALA A 126 17.07 18.62 -10.35
CA ALA A 126 16.42 18.72 -11.66
C ALA A 126 15.96 17.34 -12.18
N ALA A 127 16.79 16.30 -12.00
CA ALA A 127 16.44 14.94 -12.37
C ALA A 127 15.25 14.39 -11.52
N LEU A 128 15.23 14.71 -10.21
CA LEU A 128 14.11 14.36 -9.34
C LEU A 128 12.80 15.04 -9.76
N ARG A 129 12.86 16.32 -10.16
CA ARG A 129 11.68 17.05 -10.67
C ARG A 129 11.13 16.41 -11.95
N VAL A 130 12.00 16.00 -12.88
CA VAL A 130 11.58 15.28 -14.09
C VAL A 130 10.90 13.97 -13.72
N LYS A 131 11.55 13.13 -12.89
CA LYS A 131 10.98 11.85 -12.46
C LYS A 131 9.66 12.03 -11.67
N ALA A 132 9.56 13.07 -10.85
CA ALA A 132 8.32 13.37 -10.13
C ALA A 132 7.18 13.73 -11.08
N ARG A 133 7.43 14.53 -12.14
CA ARG A 133 6.43 14.83 -13.18
C ARG A 133 6.02 13.60 -13.97
N GLU A 134 6.95 12.69 -14.27
CA GLU A 134 6.64 11.40 -14.90
C GLU A 134 5.72 10.55 -14.02
N LEU A 135 5.95 10.50 -12.71
CA LEU A 135 5.05 9.81 -11.77
C LEU A 135 3.68 10.49 -11.68
N LEU A 136 3.62 11.82 -11.65
CA LEU A 136 2.36 12.55 -11.66
C LEU A 136 1.57 12.31 -12.95
N SER A 137 2.24 12.12 -14.10
CA SER A 137 1.59 11.82 -15.38
C SER A 137 0.82 10.50 -15.38
N LEU A 138 1.13 9.54 -14.48
CA LEU A 138 0.35 8.30 -14.32
C LEU A 138 -1.10 8.58 -13.89
N PHE A 139 -1.30 9.72 -13.22
CA PHE A 139 -2.60 10.17 -12.74
C PHE A 139 -3.25 11.18 -13.69
N GLY A 140 -2.66 11.37 -14.89
CA GLY A 140 -3.18 12.18 -15.98
C GLY A 140 -3.52 13.60 -15.55
N ASP A 141 -4.69 14.08 -16.03
CA ASP A 141 -5.18 15.46 -15.76
C ASP A 141 -5.56 15.70 -14.29
N ARG A 142 -5.43 14.71 -13.41
CA ARG A 142 -5.80 14.82 -12.00
C ARG A 142 -4.72 15.43 -11.13
N LEU A 143 -3.43 15.15 -11.40
CA LEU A 143 -2.33 15.64 -10.58
C LEU A 143 -1.32 16.49 -11.35
N LEU A 144 -1.02 16.15 -12.61
CA LEU A 144 0.04 16.83 -13.35
C LEU A 144 -0.22 18.33 -13.56
N PRO A 145 -1.44 18.80 -13.90
CA PRO A 145 -1.73 20.23 -14.01
C PRO A 145 -1.58 20.99 -12.69
N ALA A 146 -1.83 20.32 -11.57
CA ALA A 146 -1.71 20.88 -10.21
C ALA A 146 -0.32 20.74 -9.60
N ALA A 147 0.71 20.38 -10.39
CA ALA A 147 2.05 20.04 -9.87
C ALA A 147 2.66 21.12 -8.96
N GLU A 148 2.43 22.38 -9.29
CA GLU A 148 2.94 23.54 -8.55
C GLU A 148 1.95 24.08 -7.49
N GLU A 149 0.76 23.48 -7.37
CA GLU A 149 -0.22 23.85 -6.35
C GLU A 149 0.09 23.19 -5.00
N ASN A 150 -0.23 23.84 -3.90
CA ASN A 150 -0.12 23.25 -2.58
C ASN A 150 -1.12 22.10 -2.42
N ALA A 151 -0.67 20.99 -1.79
CA ALA A 151 -1.48 19.79 -1.63
C ALA A 151 -2.77 20.03 -0.80
N VAL A 152 -2.81 21.07 0.03
CA VAL A 152 -4.01 21.48 0.77
C VAL A 152 -5.18 21.86 -0.14
N ASN A 153 -4.92 22.34 -1.35
CA ASN A 153 -5.93 22.77 -2.31
C ASN A 153 -6.56 21.60 -3.09
N LEU A 154 -5.96 20.40 -3.02
CA LEU A 154 -6.49 19.24 -3.72
C LEU A 154 -7.77 18.71 -3.07
N SER A 155 -8.67 18.18 -3.93
CA SER A 155 -9.80 17.35 -3.46
C SER A 155 -9.32 16.15 -2.69
N TYR A 156 -10.21 15.53 -1.87
CA TYR A 156 -9.89 14.33 -1.12
C TYR A 156 -9.36 13.19 -2.02
N ALA A 157 -10.03 12.93 -3.14
CA ALA A 157 -9.63 11.91 -4.09
C ALA A 157 -8.23 12.19 -4.70
N ASN A 158 -7.93 13.47 -5.03
CA ASN A 158 -6.62 13.83 -5.56
C ASN A 158 -5.52 13.76 -4.50
N ARG A 159 -5.80 14.07 -3.23
CA ARG A 159 -4.84 13.82 -2.13
C ARG A 159 -4.53 12.34 -1.98
N ARG A 160 -5.52 11.45 -2.14
CA ARG A 160 -5.31 10.00 -2.11
C ARG A 160 -4.43 9.54 -3.30
N ARG A 161 -4.67 10.07 -4.51
CA ARG A 161 -3.81 9.85 -5.67
C ARG A 161 -2.37 10.34 -5.44
N LEU A 162 -2.21 11.52 -4.84
CA LEU A 162 -0.91 12.08 -4.49
C LEU A 162 -0.16 11.19 -3.48
N GLU A 163 -0.85 10.62 -2.51
CA GLU A 163 -0.26 9.67 -1.56
C GLU A 163 0.28 8.42 -2.28
N ILE A 164 -0.46 7.88 -3.26
CA ILE A 164 0.00 6.76 -4.09
C ILE A 164 1.21 7.20 -4.95
N ALA A 165 1.15 8.37 -5.60
CA ALA A 165 2.28 8.90 -6.38
C ALA A 165 3.56 9.04 -5.54
N ARG A 166 3.43 9.53 -4.29
CA ARG A 166 4.55 9.63 -3.35
C ARG A 166 5.09 8.26 -2.94
N ALA A 167 4.22 7.27 -2.72
CA ALA A 167 4.66 5.91 -2.43
C ALA A 167 5.43 5.29 -3.61
N LEU A 168 4.97 5.50 -4.84
CA LEU A 168 5.65 5.07 -6.07
C LEU A 168 7.02 5.73 -6.25
N ALA A 169 7.21 6.94 -5.72
CA ALA A 169 8.47 7.67 -5.82
C ALA A 169 9.65 6.97 -5.13
N SER A 170 9.40 6.08 -4.18
CA SER A 170 10.42 5.21 -3.58
C SER A 170 10.86 4.06 -4.49
N ASP A 171 10.31 3.94 -5.72
CA ASP A 171 10.60 2.90 -6.69
C ASP A 171 10.37 1.48 -6.10
N PRO A 172 9.16 1.20 -5.61
CA PRO A 172 8.87 -0.07 -4.94
C PRO A 172 8.69 -1.22 -5.94
N GLN A 173 8.81 -2.45 -5.43
CA GLN A 173 8.40 -3.67 -6.13
C GLN A 173 7.09 -4.24 -5.57
N LEU A 174 6.79 -3.89 -4.31
CA LEU A 174 5.53 -4.19 -3.64
C LEU A 174 4.91 -2.90 -3.09
N LEU A 175 3.70 -2.61 -3.52
CA LEU A 175 2.92 -1.46 -3.06
C LEU A 175 1.76 -1.94 -2.18
N LEU A 176 1.73 -1.47 -0.92
CA LEU A 176 0.66 -1.74 0.02
C LEU A 176 -0.34 -0.57 -0.02
N LEU A 177 -1.57 -0.83 -0.42
CA LEU A 177 -2.64 0.16 -0.50
C LEU A 177 -3.70 -0.10 0.58
N ASP A 178 -3.86 0.85 1.49
CA ASP A 178 -4.82 0.77 2.61
C ASP A 178 -6.07 1.57 2.25
N GLU A 179 -7.14 0.88 1.86
CA GLU A 179 -8.43 1.43 1.43
C GLU A 179 -8.29 2.54 0.36
N PRO A 180 -7.67 2.26 -0.81
CA PRO A 180 -7.34 3.30 -1.80
C PRO A 180 -8.57 4.01 -2.39
N THR A 181 -9.77 3.43 -2.29
CA THR A 181 -11.02 3.98 -2.82
C THR A 181 -11.96 4.53 -1.75
N ALA A 182 -11.51 4.61 -0.47
CA ALA A 182 -12.33 5.16 0.60
C ALA A 182 -12.73 6.62 0.32
N GLY A 183 -13.99 6.96 0.57
CA GLY A 183 -14.51 8.32 0.39
C GLY A 183 -14.68 8.78 -1.07
N MET A 184 -14.40 7.93 -2.05
CA MET A 184 -14.56 8.22 -3.48
C MET A 184 -15.97 7.92 -3.97
N ASN A 185 -16.48 8.75 -4.89
CA ASN A 185 -17.69 8.48 -5.64
C ASN A 185 -17.48 7.36 -6.69
N PRO A 186 -18.53 6.81 -7.34
CA PRO A 186 -18.38 5.69 -8.27
C PRO A 186 -17.44 5.98 -9.45
N ARG A 187 -17.44 7.19 -9.99
CA ARG A 187 -16.56 7.59 -11.09
C ARG A 187 -15.09 7.65 -10.64
N GLU A 188 -14.83 8.30 -9.51
CA GLU A 188 -13.49 8.38 -8.92
C GLU A 188 -12.94 6.99 -8.55
N THR A 189 -13.82 6.10 -8.05
CA THR A 189 -13.49 4.70 -7.76
C THR A 189 -13.05 3.97 -9.04
N ALA A 190 -13.81 4.09 -10.13
CA ALA A 190 -13.46 3.47 -11.41
C ALA A 190 -12.13 3.99 -11.97
N GLU A 191 -11.89 5.31 -11.89
CA GLU A 191 -10.63 5.93 -12.28
C GLU A 191 -9.45 5.41 -11.42
N SER A 192 -9.64 5.27 -10.10
CA SER A 192 -8.63 4.74 -9.18
C SER A 192 -8.29 3.28 -9.49
N ILE A 193 -9.30 2.45 -9.76
CA ILE A 193 -9.12 1.05 -10.19
C ILE A 193 -8.27 0.99 -11.46
N ALA A 194 -8.59 1.81 -12.47
CA ALA A 194 -7.84 1.85 -13.73
C ALA A 194 -6.37 2.26 -13.50
N GLN A 195 -6.13 3.25 -12.63
CA GLN A 195 -4.79 3.71 -12.26
C GLN A 195 -3.98 2.61 -11.54
N ILE A 196 -4.59 1.90 -10.59
CA ILE A 196 -3.92 0.80 -9.87
C ILE A 196 -3.56 -0.34 -10.83
N ARG A 197 -4.46 -0.69 -11.79
CA ARG A 197 -4.14 -1.67 -12.84
C ARG A 197 -2.98 -1.21 -13.71
N GLN A 198 -2.99 0.05 -14.16
CA GLN A 198 -1.89 0.63 -14.92
C GLN A 198 -0.54 0.57 -14.17
N ILE A 199 -0.57 0.77 -12.85
CA ILE A 199 0.61 0.63 -11.98
C ILE A 199 1.09 -0.82 -11.97
N ARG A 200 0.19 -1.80 -11.80
CA ARG A 200 0.51 -3.23 -11.86
C ARG A 200 1.08 -3.64 -13.22
N ASP A 201 0.49 -3.16 -14.31
CA ASP A 201 0.91 -3.48 -15.69
C ASP A 201 2.32 -2.96 -16.03
N ARG A 202 2.87 -2.06 -15.21
CA ARG A 202 4.28 -1.64 -15.24
C ARG A 202 5.21 -2.57 -14.44
N GLY A 203 4.72 -3.71 -13.99
CA GLY A 203 5.49 -4.72 -13.28
C GLY A 203 5.48 -4.60 -11.75
N LEU A 204 4.65 -3.69 -11.17
CA LEU A 204 4.51 -3.62 -9.72
C LEU A 204 3.56 -4.72 -9.21
N THR A 205 3.89 -5.21 -8.02
CA THR A 205 3.00 -6.07 -7.25
C THR A 205 2.20 -5.21 -6.29
N VAL A 206 0.91 -5.47 -6.14
CA VAL A 206 0.04 -4.64 -5.30
C VAL A 206 -0.69 -5.52 -4.29
N LEU A 207 -0.58 -5.18 -3.01
CA LEU A 207 -1.36 -5.77 -1.93
C LEU A 207 -2.33 -4.71 -1.41
N ILE A 208 -3.63 -5.02 -1.43
CA ILE A 208 -4.70 -4.05 -1.12
C ILE A 208 -5.51 -4.52 0.09
N ILE A 209 -5.78 -3.61 1.02
CA ILE A 209 -6.90 -3.76 1.96
C ILE A 209 -8.07 -2.98 1.40
N GLU A 210 -9.22 -3.61 1.24
CA GLU A 210 -10.47 -2.99 0.80
C GLU A 210 -11.69 -3.58 1.52
N HIS A 211 -12.72 -2.74 1.67
CA HIS A 211 -14.00 -3.13 2.27
C HIS A 211 -15.13 -3.21 1.25
N LYS A 212 -14.99 -2.54 0.09
CA LYS A 212 -15.99 -2.57 -0.97
C LYS A 212 -15.79 -3.82 -1.81
N LEU A 213 -16.64 -4.85 -1.61
CA LEU A 213 -16.55 -6.09 -2.40
C LEU A 213 -16.56 -5.85 -3.91
N SER A 214 -17.34 -4.88 -4.40
CA SER A 214 -17.37 -4.53 -5.84
C SER A 214 -16.00 -4.08 -6.37
N VAL A 215 -15.22 -3.36 -5.58
CA VAL A 215 -13.83 -2.98 -5.93
C VAL A 215 -12.94 -4.21 -5.94
N VAL A 216 -12.99 -5.02 -4.88
CA VAL A 216 -12.21 -6.27 -4.74
C VAL A 216 -12.46 -7.20 -5.92
N MET A 217 -13.74 -7.45 -6.24
CA MET A 217 -14.13 -8.32 -7.37
C MET A 217 -13.65 -7.80 -8.72
N THR A 218 -13.51 -6.48 -8.86
CA THR A 218 -13.09 -5.87 -10.12
C THR A 218 -11.58 -5.86 -10.28
N ILE A 219 -10.80 -5.60 -9.19
CA ILE A 219 -9.38 -5.27 -9.33
C ILE A 219 -8.45 -6.45 -9.07
N SER A 220 -8.87 -7.42 -8.24
CA SER A 220 -7.98 -8.45 -7.71
C SER A 220 -7.80 -9.63 -8.64
N ASP A 221 -6.56 -10.10 -8.77
CA ASP A 221 -6.25 -11.39 -9.37
C ASP A 221 -6.53 -12.52 -8.36
N ARG A 222 -6.31 -12.25 -7.06
CA ARG A 222 -6.54 -13.17 -5.95
C ARG A 222 -7.01 -12.43 -4.71
N VAL A 223 -7.82 -13.09 -3.89
CA VAL A 223 -8.36 -12.54 -2.64
C VAL A 223 -8.02 -13.45 -1.48
N THR A 224 -7.54 -12.87 -0.39
CA THR A 224 -7.33 -13.55 0.91
C THR A 224 -8.30 -12.99 1.92
N VAL A 225 -8.99 -13.84 2.65
CA VAL A 225 -9.95 -13.46 3.68
C VAL A 225 -9.38 -13.76 5.06
N LEU A 226 -9.35 -12.73 5.90
CA LEU A 226 -8.98 -12.84 7.30
C LEU A 226 -10.23 -12.76 8.19
N ASP A 227 -10.25 -13.57 9.24
CA ASP A 227 -11.16 -13.42 10.36
C ASP A 227 -10.46 -13.78 11.67
N TYR A 228 -10.59 -12.95 12.70
CA TYR A 228 -9.91 -13.07 13.99
C TYR A 228 -8.40 -13.40 13.89
N GLY A 229 -7.70 -12.79 12.95
CA GLY A 229 -6.25 -12.97 12.75
C GLY A 229 -5.87 -14.23 12.00
N VAL A 230 -6.81 -15.03 11.53
CA VAL A 230 -6.60 -16.29 10.80
C VAL A 230 -7.07 -16.13 9.35
N LYS A 231 -6.37 -16.76 8.41
CA LYS A 231 -6.81 -16.88 7.02
C LYS A 231 -7.90 -17.96 6.92
N ILE A 232 -9.12 -17.56 6.54
CA ILE A 232 -10.27 -18.49 6.43
C ILE A 232 -10.54 -18.92 5.00
N ALA A 233 -10.14 -18.11 3.99
CA ALA A 233 -10.28 -18.44 2.59
C ALA A 233 -9.21 -17.73 1.76
N GLU A 234 -8.88 -18.29 0.59
CA GLU A 234 -8.02 -17.70 -0.43
C GLU A 234 -8.36 -18.29 -1.80
N GLY A 235 -8.46 -17.45 -2.84
CA GLY A 235 -8.79 -17.91 -4.18
C GLY A 235 -9.11 -16.78 -5.14
N LEU A 236 -9.70 -17.12 -6.28
CA LEU A 236 -10.22 -16.14 -7.22
C LEU A 236 -11.36 -15.34 -6.58
N PRO A 237 -11.55 -14.07 -6.95
CA PRO A 237 -12.60 -13.23 -6.35
C PRO A 237 -13.98 -13.89 -6.35
N GLY A 238 -14.38 -14.53 -7.49
CA GLY A 238 -15.68 -15.21 -7.61
C GLY A 238 -15.84 -16.40 -6.68
N ASP A 239 -14.78 -17.19 -6.47
CA ASP A 239 -14.81 -18.36 -5.59
C ASP A 239 -14.93 -17.92 -4.13
N VAL A 240 -14.14 -16.93 -3.73
CA VAL A 240 -14.15 -16.39 -2.36
C VAL A 240 -15.48 -15.74 -2.02
N ALA A 241 -16.14 -15.05 -2.95
CA ALA A 241 -17.43 -14.42 -2.72
C ALA A 241 -18.56 -15.44 -2.43
N ASN A 242 -18.43 -16.68 -2.91
CA ASN A 242 -19.38 -17.75 -2.74
C ASN A 242 -18.99 -18.76 -1.62
N ASP A 243 -17.85 -18.56 -0.96
CA ASP A 243 -17.40 -19.45 0.11
C ASP A 243 -18.30 -19.29 1.35
N PRO A 244 -18.94 -20.38 1.84
CA PRO A 244 -19.81 -20.35 3.01
C PRO A 244 -19.15 -19.78 4.26
N LYS A 245 -17.85 -20.05 4.49
CA LYS A 245 -17.10 -19.52 5.63
C LYS A 245 -16.95 -17.99 5.55
N VAL A 246 -16.75 -17.47 4.35
CA VAL A 246 -16.66 -16.03 4.10
C VAL A 246 -18.01 -15.37 4.34
N ILE A 247 -19.07 -15.96 3.80
CA ILE A 247 -20.45 -15.47 4.00
C ILE A 247 -20.80 -15.44 5.49
N GLU A 248 -20.50 -16.51 6.23
CA GLU A 248 -20.76 -16.61 7.67
C GLU A 248 -19.97 -15.54 8.46
N ALA A 249 -18.67 -15.33 8.15
CA ALA A 249 -17.83 -14.33 8.81
C ALA A 249 -18.39 -12.89 8.66
N TYR A 250 -19.05 -12.59 7.54
CA TYR A 250 -19.65 -11.27 7.31
C TYR A 250 -21.10 -11.17 7.83
N LEU A 251 -21.92 -12.22 7.72
CA LEU A 251 -23.32 -12.22 8.14
C LEU A 251 -23.50 -12.50 9.62
N GLY A 252 -22.69 -13.40 10.20
CA GLY A 252 -22.78 -13.75 11.62
C GLY A 252 -22.58 -12.56 12.57
N ARG A 253 -21.84 -11.53 12.13
CA ARG A 253 -21.67 -10.28 12.91
C ARG A 253 -22.84 -9.32 12.81
N LYS A 254 -23.64 -9.35 11.73
CA LYS A 254 -24.86 -8.54 11.63
C LYS A 254 -25.95 -9.03 12.57
N ALA A 255 -26.02 -10.34 12.83
CA ALA A 255 -27.00 -10.92 13.74
C ALA A 255 -26.68 -10.68 15.23
N GLN A 256 -25.46 -10.29 15.59
CA GLN A 256 -25.07 -9.98 16.98
C GLN A 256 -25.19 -8.49 17.33
N LEU A 257 -25.50 -7.62 16.36
CA LEU A 257 -25.66 -6.17 16.52
C LEU A 257 -27.10 -5.70 16.37
N SER A 258 -28.05 -6.61 16.16
CA SER A 258 -29.51 -6.41 16.18
C SER A 258 -30.11 -7.01 17.45
#